data_85d6dd00a49f4819f3122c509acba13c
#
_entry.id   85d6dd00a49f4819f3122c509acba13c
#
_cell.length_a   1.000
_cell.length_b   1.000
_cell.length_c   1.000
_cell.angle_alpha   90.00
_cell.angle_beta   90.00
_cell.angle_gamma   90.00
#
_symmetry.space_group_name_H-M   'P 1'
#
loop_
_entity.id
_entity.type
_entity.pdbx_description
1 polymer ?
#
loop_
_entity_poly.entity_id
_entity_poly.type
_entity_poly.pdbx_seq_one_letter_code
_entity_poly.pdbx_strand_id
1 'polypeptide(L)'
;MSDSACIKNVKVTMLGGFSIAVDGHVLTDEANRSQKLWNVLSYLLVHRDRNVPQSEFIEQFWPGENSANPVNALKTMLYRVRAMLEPLFGSDVEPILSRRGSYSWNPDIVCTLDIDEFEALCHRANDGRLSDESRLALYRQAEQLYRGDFLPKLEGSLWVIPYSVEYHNLYLQMIKDYAALLEKKELFEEMTEVCTRASHLDSLDEQLYILIVRSLLRQGNDTAALAHYESATDLLYRNLGVRPSRELRELYSEIMSVEKSLETDLEAIQDDLRETAARPGAFVCEYGFFREAYRLEARRAVRSGT
;
A
#
# COMPACT_ATOMS: atom_id res chain seq x y z
N MET A 1 -28.09 -42.43 -5.21
CA MET A 1 -26.67 -42.29 -4.88
C MET A 1 -26.39 -40.81 -5.08
N SER A 2 -26.36 -40.06 -3.97
CA SER A 2 -26.08 -38.62 -4.02
C SER A 2 -24.63 -38.44 -4.42
N ASP A 3 -24.38 -37.89 -5.62
CA ASP A 3 -23.08 -37.34 -5.95
C ASP A 3 -22.81 -36.26 -4.91
N SER A 4 -21.77 -36.50 -4.11
CA SER A 4 -21.22 -35.51 -3.19
C SER A 4 -20.80 -34.35 -4.04
N ALA A 5 -21.53 -33.24 -4.00
CA ALA A 5 -21.17 -32.01 -4.69
C ALA A 5 -19.74 -31.68 -4.27
N CYS A 6 -18.82 -31.75 -5.21
CA CYS A 6 -17.41 -31.41 -5.00
C CYS A 6 -17.40 -29.96 -4.49
N ILE A 7 -17.02 -29.78 -3.22
CA ILE A 7 -16.93 -28.45 -2.60
C ILE A 7 -15.90 -27.68 -3.41
N LYS A 8 -16.36 -26.77 -4.28
CA LYS A 8 -15.47 -25.92 -5.06
C LYS A 8 -14.77 -24.95 -4.13
N ASN A 9 -13.45 -24.99 -4.14
CA ASN A 9 -12.64 -24.02 -3.38
C ASN A 9 -12.46 -22.76 -4.24
N VAL A 10 -13.03 -21.66 -3.77
CA VAL A 10 -13.01 -20.38 -4.46
C VAL A 10 -11.99 -19.47 -3.79
N LYS A 11 -11.01 -19.01 -4.55
CA LYS A 11 -10.07 -18.00 -4.10
C LYS A 11 -10.40 -16.66 -4.73
N VAL A 12 -10.55 -15.62 -3.89
CA VAL A 12 -10.87 -14.26 -4.32
C VAL A 12 -9.73 -13.34 -3.90
N THR A 13 -9.26 -12.53 -4.86
CA THR A 13 -8.30 -11.46 -4.62
C THR A 13 -9.01 -10.13 -4.74
N MET A 14 -8.79 -9.23 -3.77
CA MET A 14 -9.36 -7.88 -3.72
C MET A 14 -8.29 -6.81 -3.42
N LEU A 15 -7.13 -7.20 -2.94
CA LEU A 15 -6.00 -6.30 -2.67
C LEU A 15 -5.15 -6.09 -3.93
N GLY A 16 -5.21 -4.86 -4.49
CA GLY A 16 -4.52 -4.47 -5.72
C GLY A 16 -5.28 -4.78 -7.01
N GLY A 17 -6.51 -5.32 -6.92
CA GLY A 17 -7.37 -5.64 -8.06
C GLY A 17 -8.38 -6.72 -7.71
N PHE A 18 -9.29 -7.05 -8.65
CA PHE A 18 -10.27 -8.12 -8.41
C PHE A 18 -9.98 -9.34 -9.27
N SER A 19 -9.91 -10.51 -8.64
CA SER A 19 -9.98 -11.78 -9.32
C SER A 19 -10.75 -12.83 -8.51
N ILE A 20 -11.40 -13.75 -9.20
CA ILE A 20 -12.02 -14.95 -8.62
C ILE A 20 -11.51 -16.17 -9.35
N ALA A 21 -10.97 -17.12 -8.63
CA ALA A 21 -10.41 -18.35 -9.15
C ALA A 21 -11.16 -19.58 -8.61
N VAL A 22 -11.49 -20.51 -9.50
CA VAL A 22 -12.18 -21.77 -9.20
C VAL A 22 -11.53 -22.88 -10.02
N ASP A 23 -10.98 -23.90 -9.38
CA ASP A 23 -10.37 -25.07 -10.03
C ASP A 23 -9.36 -24.71 -11.15
N GLY A 24 -8.57 -23.64 -10.96
CA GLY A 24 -7.57 -23.17 -11.92
C GLY A 24 -8.09 -22.24 -13.02
N HIS A 25 -9.41 -22.06 -13.14
CA HIS A 25 -10.00 -21.03 -14.00
C HIS A 25 -10.07 -19.70 -13.25
N VAL A 26 -9.64 -18.62 -13.89
CA VAL A 26 -9.58 -17.28 -13.28
C VAL A 26 -10.43 -16.32 -14.07
N LEU A 27 -11.25 -15.56 -13.37
CA LEU A 27 -12.00 -14.41 -13.89
C LEU A 27 -11.50 -13.15 -13.20
N THR A 28 -11.11 -12.15 -14.00
CA THR A 28 -10.64 -10.85 -13.51
C THR A 28 -11.60 -9.74 -13.90
N ASP A 29 -11.47 -8.58 -13.26
CA ASP A 29 -12.25 -7.39 -13.58
C ASP A 29 -11.93 -6.77 -14.96
N GLU A 30 -10.99 -7.34 -15.69
CA GLU A 30 -10.70 -7.00 -17.08
C GLU A 30 -11.65 -7.70 -18.08
N ALA A 31 -12.25 -8.82 -17.68
CA ALA A 31 -13.15 -9.61 -18.53
C ALA A 31 -14.44 -8.85 -18.88
N ASN A 32 -14.83 -7.86 -18.10
CA ASN A 32 -16.04 -7.06 -18.35
C ASN A 32 -15.84 -5.61 -17.88
N ARG A 33 -16.13 -4.64 -18.75
CA ARG A 33 -16.00 -3.20 -18.47
C ARG A 33 -17.08 -2.64 -17.52
N SER A 34 -18.08 -3.42 -17.13
CA SER A 34 -19.18 -2.97 -16.28
C SER A 34 -18.76 -2.94 -14.81
N GLN A 35 -18.28 -1.79 -14.33
CA GLN A 35 -17.96 -1.59 -12.91
C GLN A 35 -19.14 -1.96 -11.97
N LYS A 36 -20.39 -1.71 -12.38
CA LYS A 36 -21.56 -2.08 -11.56
C LYS A 36 -21.67 -3.59 -11.33
N LEU A 37 -21.28 -4.46 -12.28
CA LEU A 37 -21.29 -5.90 -12.08
C LEU A 37 -20.26 -6.33 -11.03
N TRP A 38 -19.05 -5.82 -11.15
CA TRP A 38 -17.96 -6.09 -10.20
C TRP A 38 -18.29 -5.56 -8.82
N ASN A 39 -18.91 -4.39 -8.75
CA ASN A 39 -19.33 -3.76 -7.51
C ASN A 39 -20.35 -4.62 -6.75
N VAL A 40 -21.39 -5.12 -7.43
CA VAL A 40 -22.39 -6.00 -6.82
C VAL A 40 -21.78 -7.34 -6.40
N LEU A 41 -20.92 -7.94 -7.23
CA LEU A 41 -20.26 -9.20 -6.92
C LEU A 41 -19.32 -9.06 -5.72
N SER A 42 -18.45 -8.03 -5.72
CA SER A 42 -17.53 -7.78 -4.60
C SER A 42 -18.27 -7.52 -3.29
N TYR A 43 -19.37 -6.77 -3.35
CA TYR A 43 -20.20 -6.52 -2.17
C TYR A 43 -20.78 -7.81 -1.59
N LEU A 44 -21.29 -8.71 -2.44
CA LEU A 44 -21.78 -10.02 -2.01
C LEU A 44 -20.70 -10.90 -1.40
N LEU A 45 -19.49 -10.87 -1.95
CA LEU A 45 -18.35 -11.65 -1.47
C LEU A 45 -17.83 -11.13 -0.13
N VAL A 46 -17.74 -9.83 0.05
CA VAL A 46 -17.33 -9.22 1.33
C VAL A 46 -18.37 -9.54 2.43
N HIS A 47 -19.67 -9.55 2.05
CA HIS A 47 -20.77 -9.84 2.97
C HIS A 47 -21.31 -11.28 2.85
N ARG A 48 -20.45 -12.25 2.45
CA ARG A 48 -20.85 -13.63 2.16
C ARG A 48 -21.46 -14.38 3.34
N ASP A 49 -21.15 -13.92 4.56
CA ASP A 49 -21.61 -14.59 5.80
C ASP A 49 -23.04 -14.20 6.20
N ARG A 50 -23.70 -13.32 5.44
CA ARG A 50 -25.06 -12.85 5.74
C ARG A 50 -25.96 -12.77 4.50
N ASN A 51 -27.26 -12.75 4.75
CA ASN A 51 -28.22 -12.40 3.71
C ASN A 51 -28.32 -10.88 3.61
N VAL A 52 -28.00 -10.33 2.44
CA VAL A 52 -28.06 -8.90 2.17
C VAL A 52 -29.48 -8.57 1.66
N PRO A 53 -30.23 -7.68 2.35
CA PRO A 53 -31.57 -7.28 1.91
C PRO A 53 -31.54 -6.56 0.56
N GLN A 54 -32.57 -6.75 -0.25
CA GLN A 54 -32.73 -6.04 -1.52
C GLN A 54 -32.73 -4.51 -1.36
N SER A 55 -33.32 -4.00 -0.25
CA SER A 55 -33.32 -2.57 0.07
C SER A 55 -31.90 -2.00 0.25
N GLU A 56 -31.02 -2.77 0.89
CA GLU A 56 -29.63 -2.39 1.11
C GLU A 56 -28.86 -2.28 -0.22
N PHE A 57 -29.06 -3.24 -1.14
CA PHE A 57 -28.51 -3.12 -2.50
C PHE A 57 -29.01 -1.88 -3.24
N ILE A 58 -30.31 -1.57 -3.12
CA ILE A 58 -30.91 -0.44 -3.79
C ILE A 58 -30.34 0.86 -3.23
N GLU A 59 -30.24 0.98 -1.92
CA GLU A 59 -29.66 2.14 -1.24
C GLU A 59 -28.20 2.33 -1.62
N GLN A 60 -27.43 1.24 -1.67
CA GLN A 60 -26.00 1.27 -1.95
C GLN A 60 -25.67 1.57 -3.41
N PHE A 61 -26.41 1.00 -4.38
CA PHE A 61 -26.05 1.05 -5.80
C PHE A 61 -26.92 1.95 -6.65
N TRP A 62 -28.05 2.42 -6.12
CA TRP A 62 -28.98 3.37 -6.77
C TRP A 62 -29.44 4.48 -5.81
N PRO A 63 -28.54 5.14 -5.05
CA PRO A 63 -28.95 6.17 -4.09
C PRO A 63 -29.56 7.36 -4.84
N GLY A 64 -30.83 7.72 -4.48
CA GLY A 64 -31.51 8.90 -4.97
C GLY A 64 -31.82 8.91 -6.48
N GLU A 65 -31.63 7.81 -7.18
CA GLU A 65 -31.88 7.75 -8.61
C GLU A 65 -33.38 7.70 -8.96
N ASN A 66 -33.73 8.45 -10.00
CA ASN A 66 -34.96 8.35 -10.75
C ASN A 66 -35.04 7.06 -11.60
N SER A 67 -34.51 5.95 -11.11
CA SER A 67 -34.71 4.67 -11.75
C SER A 67 -36.18 4.28 -11.59
N ALA A 68 -36.90 4.17 -12.69
CA ALA A 68 -38.32 3.85 -12.69
C ALA A 68 -38.64 2.51 -11.97
N ASN A 69 -37.62 1.62 -11.83
CA ASN A 69 -37.76 0.34 -11.10
C ASN A 69 -36.40 -0.20 -10.66
N PRO A 70 -35.84 0.27 -9.51
CA PRO A 70 -34.53 -0.18 -9.02
C PRO A 70 -34.52 -1.67 -8.65
N VAL A 71 -35.65 -2.24 -8.24
CA VAL A 71 -35.81 -3.67 -7.97
C VAL A 71 -35.55 -4.50 -9.21
N ASN A 72 -36.09 -4.11 -10.35
CA ASN A 72 -35.87 -4.81 -11.60
C ASN A 72 -34.44 -4.62 -12.13
N ALA A 73 -33.88 -3.44 -11.93
CA ALA A 73 -32.48 -3.15 -12.25
C ALA A 73 -31.53 -4.07 -11.47
N LEU A 74 -31.75 -4.24 -10.16
CA LEU A 74 -30.98 -5.18 -9.33
C LEU A 74 -31.12 -6.64 -9.79
N LYS A 75 -32.36 -7.11 -10.06
CA LYS A 75 -32.60 -8.46 -10.57
C LYS A 75 -31.84 -8.71 -11.88
N THR A 76 -31.90 -7.76 -12.81
CA THR A 76 -31.16 -7.82 -14.07
C THR A 76 -29.65 -7.87 -13.85
N MET A 77 -29.15 -7.08 -12.90
CA MET A 77 -27.74 -7.05 -12.54
C MET A 77 -27.28 -8.40 -11.98
N LEU A 78 -28.02 -8.96 -11.02
CA LEU A 78 -27.71 -10.27 -10.42
C LEU A 78 -27.80 -11.42 -11.45
N TYR A 79 -28.75 -11.34 -12.40
CA TYR A 79 -28.80 -12.28 -13.51
C TYR A 79 -27.49 -12.21 -14.33
N ARG A 80 -27.02 -11.01 -14.67
CA ARG A 80 -25.78 -10.83 -15.43
C ARG A 80 -24.54 -11.26 -14.63
N VAL A 81 -24.51 -11.05 -13.31
CA VAL A 81 -23.44 -11.56 -12.43
C VAL A 81 -23.41 -13.09 -12.46
N ARG A 82 -24.58 -13.76 -12.32
CA ARG A 82 -24.65 -15.22 -12.43
C ARG A 82 -24.16 -15.73 -13.79
N ALA A 83 -24.60 -15.12 -14.88
CA ALA A 83 -24.13 -15.46 -16.22
C ALA A 83 -22.62 -15.28 -16.39
N MET A 84 -22.04 -14.28 -15.75
CA MET A 84 -20.58 -14.04 -15.74
C MET A 84 -19.82 -15.11 -14.93
N LEU A 85 -20.43 -15.65 -13.89
CA LEU A 85 -19.84 -16.70 -13.04
C LEU A 85 -20.07 -18.13 -13.61
N GLU A 86 -21.03 -18.34 -14.49
CA GLU A 86 -21.37 -19.65 -15.05
C GLU A 86 -20.17 -20.39 -15.66
N PRO A 87 -19.23 -19.75 -16.40
CA PRO A 87 -18.04 -20.43 -16.91
C PRO A 87 -17.12 -20.99 -15.81
N LEU A 88 -17.15 -20.43 -14.59
CA LEU A 88 -16.34 -20.88 -13.47
C LEU A 88 -17.00 -22.01 -12.67
N PHE A 89 -18.32 -21.92 -12.49
CA PHE A 89 -19.06 -22.82 -11.59
C PHE A 89 -19.79 -23.93 -12.34
N GLY A 90 -20.08 -23.73 -13.62
CA GLY A 90 -21.00 -24.59 -14.39
C GLY A 90 -22.47 -24.23 -14.12
N SER A 91 -23.37 -24.80 -14.94
CA SER A 91 -24.83 -24.54 -14.86
C SER A 91 -25.51 -25.13 -13.62
N ASP A 92 -24.89 -26.12 -12.99
CA ASP A 92 -25.50 -26.89 -11.90
C ASP A 92 -25.22 -26.29 -10.51
N VAL A 93 -24.38 -25.27 -10.44
CA VAL A 93 -24.01 -24.58 -9.19
C VAL A 93 -24.58 -23.17 -9.17
N GLU A 94 -25.37 -22.84 -8.16
CA GLU A 94 -25.90 -21.50 -7.95
C GLU A 94 -25.02 -20.74 -6.92
N PRO A 95 -24.08 -19.89 -7.34
CA PRO A 95 -23.19 -19.19 -6.41
C PRO A 95 -23.86 -18.05 -5.65
N ILE A 96 -24.95 -17.50 -6.18
CA ILE A 96 -25.73 -16.43 -5.55
C ILE A 96 -27.16 -16.92 -5.31
N LEU A 97 -27.53 -17.06 -4.06
CA LEU A 97 -28.88 -17.48 -3.65
C LEU A 97 -29.82 -16.27 -3.56
N SER A 98 -31.10 -16.50 -3.89
CA SER A 98 -32.19 -15.54 -3.73
C SER A 98 -33.21 -16.08 -2.74
N ARG A 99 -33.44 -15.38 -1.61
CA ARG A 99 -34.39 -15.81 -0.57
C ARG A 99 -35.21 -14.62 -0.10
N ARG A 100 -36.56 -14.65 -0.35
CA ARG A 100 -37.57 -13.72 0.23
C ARG A 100 -37.12 -12.24 0.29
N GLY A 101 -36.61 -11.69 -0.83
CA GLY A 101 -36.21 -10.27 -0.89
C GLY A 101 -34.80 -9.98 -0.34
N SER A 102 -33.99 -11.01 -0.23
CA SER A 102 -32.56 -10.89 0.08
C SER A 102 -31.72 -11.76 -0.87
N TYR A 103 -30.44 -11.45 -0.94
CA TYR A 103 -29.44 -12.17 -1.72
C TYR A 103 -28.25 -12.50 -0.84
N SER A 104 -27.63 -13.65 -1.09
CA SER A 104 -26.42 -14.07 -0.37
C SER A 104 -25.49 -14.85 -1.30
N TRP A 105 -24.22 -14.86 -0.98
CA TRP A 105 -23.32 -15.88 -1.50
C TRP A 105 -23.78 -17.27 -1.00
N ASN A 106 -23.61 -18.30 -1.80
CA ASN A 106 -24.00 -19.65 -1.41
C ASN A 106 -23.04 -20.18 -0.33
N PRO A 107 -23.49 -20.45 0.91
CA PRO A 107 -22.64 -20.91 2.00
C PRO A 107 -22.03 -22.30 1.76
N ASP A 108 -22.59 -23.09 0.85
CA ASP A 108 -22.03 -24.40 0.47
C ASP A 108 -20.77 -24.25 -0.40
N ILE A 109 -20.45 -23.02 -0.87
CA ILE A 109 -19.25 -22.71 -1.64
C ILE A 109 -18.22 -22.08 -0.71
N VAL A 110 -17.19 -22.85 -0.37
CA VAL A 110 -16.08 -22.36 0.45
C VAL A 110 -15.31 -21.28 -0.31
N CYS A 111 -15.30 -20.08 0.25
CA CYS A 111 -14.69 -18.90 -0.37
C CYS A 111 -13.61 -18.32 0.55
N THR A 112 -12.37 -18.29 0.06
CA THR A 112 -11.24 -17.66 0.75
C THR A 112 -10.95 -16.31 0.11
N LEU A 113 -11.02 -15.24 0.89
CA LEU A 113 -10.69 -13.89 0.47
C LEU A 113 -9.29 -13.52 0.97
N ASP A 114 -8.51 -12.87 0.13
CA ASP A 114 -7.17 -12.36 0.48
C ASP A 114 -7.21 -11.34 1.61
N ILE A 115 -8.28 -10.55 1.72
CA ILE A 115 -8.49 -9.60 2.82
C ILE A 115 -8.56 -10.28 4.19
N ASP A 116 -9.31 -11.39 4.30
CA ASP A 116 -9.42 -12.13 5.57
C ASP A 116 -8.09 -12.80 5.93
N GLU A 117 -7.41 -13.34 4.91
CA GLU A 117 -6.11 -13.98 5.08
C GLU A 117 -5.05 -12.96 5.51
N PHE A 118 -5.05 -11.77 4.91
CA PHE A 118 -4.19 -10.66 5.27
C PHE A 118 -4.39 -10.20 6.71
N GLU A 119 -5.65 -9.95 7.11
CA GLU A 119 -5.98 -9.58 8.51
C GLU A 119 -5.51 -10.65 9.50
N ALA A 120 -5.81 -11.92 9.22
CA ALA A 120 -5.43 -13.02 10.09
C ALA A 120 -3.91 -13.14 10.23
N LEU A 121 -3.15 -12.91 9.16
CA LEU A 121 -1.69 -12.91 9.18
C LEU A 121 -1.14 -11.73 10.00
N CYS A 122 -1.66 -10.52 9.82
CA CYS A 122 -1.28 -9.35 10.59
C CYS A 122 -1.53 -9.54 12.10
N HIS A 123 -2.73 -10.01 12.46
CA HIS A 123 -3.06 -10.30 13.85
C HIS A 123 -2.16 -11.36 14.48
N ARG A 124 -1.88 -12.43 13.75
CA ARG A 124 -0.99 -13.50 14.23
C ARG A 124 0.46 -13.04 14.34
N ALA A 125 0.94 -12.23 13.40
CA ALA A 125 2.30 -11.70 13.43
C ALA A 125 2.54 -10.77 14.63
N ASN A 126 1.48 -10.12 15.12
CA ASN A 126 1.51 -9.26 16.31
C ASN A 126 1.33 -10.03 17.64
N ASP A 127 1.15 -11.35 17.60
CA ASP A 127 1.12 -12.15 18.83
C ASP A 127 2.51 -12.26 19.46
N GLY A 128 2.73 -11.55 20.55
CA GLY A 128 4.01 -11.53 21.30
C GLY A 128 4.43 -12.87 21.91
N ARG A 129 3.60 -13.93 21.82
CA ARG A 129 3.92 -15.28 22.25
C ARG A 129 4.69 -16.09 21.20
N LEU A 130 4.68 -15.63 19.95
CA LEU A 130 5.40 -16.27 18.86
C LEU A 130 6.88 -15.89 18.88
N SER A 131 7.72 -16.79 18.37
CA SER A 131 9.14 -16.47 18.14
C SER A 131 9.28 -15.40 17.05
N ASP A 132 10.36 -14.63 17.09
CA ASP A 132 10.68 -13.62 16.08
C ASP A 132 10.70 -14.23 14.66
N GLU A 133 11.23 -15.45 14.51
CA GLU A 133 11.29 -16.17 13.23
C GLU A 133 9.90 -16.51 12.71
N SER A 134 9.00 -16.94 13.60
CA SER A 134 7.60 -17.21 13.21
C SER A 134 6.88 -15.95 12.82
N ARG A 135 7.12 -14.85 13.54
CA ARG A 135 6.54 -13.54 13.21
C ARG A 135 7.05 -13.00 11.86
N LEU A 136 8.36 -13.12 11.60
CA LEU A 136 8.94 -12.77 10.30
C LEU A 136 8.30 -13.54 9.14
N ALA A 137 8.09 -14.86 9.32
CA ALA A 137 7.44 -15.68 8.31
C ALA A 137 5.99 -15.23 8.01
N LEU A 138 5.24 -14.81 9.04
CA LEU A 138 3.89 -14.30 8.91
C LEU A 138 3.87 -12.92 8.22
N TYR A 139 4.79 -12.02 8.57
CA TYR A 139 4.90 -10.70 7.91
C TYR A 139 5.25 -10.84 6.42
N ARG A 140 6.18 -11.74 6.06
CA ARG A 140 6.50 -12.03 4.65
C ARG A 140 5.29 -12.52 3.87
N GLN A 141 4.46 -13.38 4.48
CA GLN A 141 3.23 -13.85 3.84
C GLN A 141 2.20 -12.72 3.67
N ALA A 142 2.00 -11.89 4.70
CA ALA A 142 1.08 -10.77 4.66
C ALA A 142 1.51 -9.73 3.60
N GLU A 143 2.80 -9.42 3.52
CA GLU A 143 3.35 -8.49 2.53
C GLU A 143 3.13 -8.98 1.09
N GLN A 144 3.27 -10.28 0.84
CA GLN A 144 3.03 -10.87 -0.48
C GLN A 144 1.55 -10.85 -0.90
N LEU A 145 0.61 -10.83 0.05
CA LEU A 145 -0.82 -10.72 -0.23
C LEU A 145 -1.23 -9.31 -0.61
N TYR A 146 -0.64 -8.29 0.02
CA TYR A 146 -1.00 -6.91 -0.21
C TYR A 146 -0.30 -6.36 -1.47
N ARG A 147 -1.01 -6.39 -2.59
CA ARG A 147 -0.49 -5.95 -3.90
C ARG A 147 -0.90 -4.52 -4.26
N GLY A 148 -1.67 -3.86 -3.42
CA GLY A 148 -2.22 -2.52 -3.61
C GLY A 148 -3.53 -2.36 -2.86
N ASP A 149 -4.15 -1.20 -3.00
CA ASP A 149 -5.37 -0.86 -2.29
C ASP A 149 -6.55 -1.78 -2.60
N PHE A 150 -7.49 -1.83 -1.67
CA PHE A 150 -8.69 -2.64 -1.79
C PHE A 150 -9.55 -2.18 -2.97
N LEU A 151 -9.81 -3.08 -3.92
CA LEU A 151 -10.66 -2.87 -5.09
C LEU A 151 -10.40 -1.53 -5.82
N PRO A 152 -9.17 -1.25 -6.30
CA PRO A 152 -8.78 0.08 -6.80
C PRO A 152 -9.65 0.58 -7.97
N LYS A 153 -10.19 -0.31 -8.80
CA LYS A 153 -11.12 0.07 -9.89
C LYS A 153 -12.52 0.48 -9.39
N LEU A 154 -12.81 0.27 -8.11
CA LEU A 154 -14.08 0.60 -7.45
C LEU A 154 -13.93 1.68 -6.37
N GLU A 155 -12.80 2.39 -6.31
CA GLU A 155 -12.48 3.42 -5.31
C GLU A 155 -13.53 4.53 -5.17
N GLY A 156 -14.27 4.84 -6.25
CA GLY A 156 -15.38 5.78 -6.23
C GLY A 156 -16.67 5.28 -5.57
N SER A 157 -16.72 4.03 -5.13
CA SER A 157 -17.90 3.43 -4.49
C SER A 157 -17.90 3.69 -2.98
N LEU A 158 -18.96 4.30 -2.46
CA LEU A 158 -19.04 4.72 -1.05
C LEU A 158 -18.77 3.60 -0.04
N TRP A 159 -19.17 2.37 -0.35
CA TRP A 159 -18.94 1.25 0.54
C TRP A 159 -17.49 0.72 0.51
N VAL A 160 -16.75 0.97 -0.59
CA VAL A 160 -15.34 0.56 -0.75
C VAL A 160 -14.42 1.45 0.05
N ILE A 161 -14.71 2.75 0.14
CA ILE A 161 -13.85 3.75 0.78
C ILE A 161 -13.42 3.34 2.21
N PRO A 162 -14.33 2.99 3.14
CA PRO A 162 -13.93 2.63 4.50
C PRO A 162 -13.02 1.39 4.54
N TYR A 163 -13.30 0.37 3.75
CA TYR A 163 -12.45 -0.82 3.65
C TYR A 163 -11.07 -0.50 3.05
N SER A 164 -11.03 0.34 2.00
CA SER A 164 -9.76 0.76 1.39
C SER A 164 -8.88 1.49 2.39
N VAL A 165 -9.44 2.41 3.17
CA VAL A 165 -8.72 3.13 4.22
C VAL A 165 -8.27 2.18 5.34
N GLU A 166 -9.11 1.23 5.74
CA GLU A 166 -8.82 0.26 6.79
C GLU A 166 -7.65 -0.66 6.41
N TYR A 167 -7.72 -1.28 5.21
CA TYR A 167 -6.65 -2.17 4.73
C TYR A 167 -5.35 -1.42 4.43
N HIS A 168 -5.44 -0.20 3.90
CA HIS A 168 -4.27 0.65 3.69
C HIS A 168 -3.55 0.96 5.01
N ASN A 169 -4.29 1.40 6.02
CA ASN A 169 -3.72 1.68 7.35
C ASN A 169 -3.16 0.42 8.02
N LEU A 170 -3.87 -0.71 7.89
CA LEU A 170 -3.40 -1.99 8.42
C LEU A 170 -2.08 -2.42 7.75
N TYR A 171 -1.97 -2.24 6.43
CA TYR A 171 -0.75 -2.52 5.69
C TYR A 171 0.42 -1.63 6.15
N LEU A 172 0.24 -0.32 6.25
CA LEU A 172 1.29 0.58 6.70
C LEU A 172 1.75 0.28 8.13
N GLN A 173 0.80 -0.03 9.02
CA GLN A 173 1.16 -0.44 10.38
C GLN A 173 1.93 -1.76 10.39
N MET A 174 1.49 -2.74 9.62
CA MET A 174 2.16 -4.04 9.47
C MET A 174 3.59 -3.86 8.94
N ILE A 175 3.83 -3.01 7.95
CA ILE A 175 5.18 -2.72 7.43
C ILE A 175 6.07 -2.10 8.51
N LYS A 176 5.55 -1.16 9.31
CA LYS A 176 6.31 -0.54 10.41
C LYS A 176 6.69 -1.57 11.49
N ASP A 177 5.77 -2.43 11.87
CA ASP A 177 6.01 -3.51 12.84
C ASP A 177 7.01 -4.55 12.29
N TYR A 178 6.89 -4.86 11.00
CA TYR A 178 7.81 -5.75 10.30
C TYR A 178 9.22 -5.16 10.24
N ALA A 179 9.35 -3.88 9.84
CA ALA A 179 10.62 -3.18 9.78
C ALA A 179 11.31 -3.12 11.16
N ALA A 180 10.56 -2.87 12.23
CA ALA A 180 11.10 -2.91 13.59
C ALA A 180 11.66 -4.29 13.98
N LEU A 181 11.02 -5.36 13.52
CA LEU A 181 11.51 -6.71 13.76
C LEU A 181 12.74 -7.04 12.90
N LEU A 182 12.78 -6.57 11.65
CA LEU A 182 13.93 -6.69 10.75
C LEU A 182 15.14 -5.91 11.29
N GLU A 183 14.93 -4.70 11.80
CA GLU A 183 15.97 -3.89 12.46
C GLU A 183 16.56 -4.63 13.68
N LYS A 184 15.70 -5.19 14.54
CA LYS A 184 16.12 -6.02 15.68
C LYS A 184 16.98 -7.22 15.27
N LYS A 185 16.73 -7.78 14.09
CA LYS A 185 17.46 -8.95 13.54
C LYS A 185 18.61 -8.55 12.62
N GLU A 186 18.88 -7.27 12.47
CA GLU A 186 19.91 -6.72 11.58
C GLU A 186 19.73 -7.13 10.09
N LEU A 187 18.48 -7.37 9.67
CA LEU A 187 18.12 -7.73 8.29
C LEU A 187 17.81 -6.46 7.49
N PHE A 188 18.83 -5.60 7.37
CA PHE A 188 18.67 -4.25 6.81
C PHE A 188 18.35 -4.24 5.32
N GLU A 189 18.85 -5.17 4.52
CA GLU A 189 18.54 -5.26 3.09
C GLU A 189 17.05 -5.50 2.88
N GLU A 190 16.47 -6.50 3.57
CA GLU A 190 15.05 -6.81 3.52
C GLU A 190 14.20 -5.63 4.04
N MET A 191 14.67 -4.95 5.09
CA MET A 191 14.01 -3.76 5.62
C MET A 191 13.93 -2.64 4.57
N THR A 192 15.03 -2.36 3.86
CA THR A 192 15.05 -1.38 2.77
C THR A 192 14.04 -1.76 1.69
N GLU A 193 14.03 -3.01 1.25
CA GLU A 193 13.14 -3.48 0.18
C GLU A 193 11.67 -3.33 0.54
N VAL A 194 11.25 -3.80 1.72
CA VAL A 194 9.83 -3.75 2.11
C VAL A 194 9.35 -2.33 2.34
N CYS A 195 10.17 -1.46 2.97
CA CYS A 195 9.82 -0.06 3.19
C CYS A 195 9.79 0.72 1.87
N THR A 196 10.68 0.42 0.91
CA THR A 196 10.68 1.04 -0.42
C THR A 196 9.42 0.66 -1.20
N ARG A 197 9.00 -0.62 -1.19
CA ARG A 197 7.72 -1.03 -1.81
C ARG A 197 6.53 -0.30 -1.19
N ALA A 198 6.52 -0.18 0.13
CA ALA A 198 5.46 0.54 0.84
C ALA A 198 5.43 2.03 0.50
N SER A 199 6.59 2.70 0.36
CA SER A 199 6.66 4.10 -0.02
C SER A 199 6.16 4.40 -1.45
N HIS A 200 6.10 3.40 -2.32
CA HIS A 200 5.44 3.54 -3.64
C HIS A 200 3.91 3.52 -3.53
N LEU A 201 3.36 2.88 -2.51
CA LEU A 201 1.91 2.85 -2.25
C LEU A 201 1.47 4.08 -1.46
N ASP A 202 2.25 4.50 -0.46
CA ASP A 202 2.06 5.76 0.24
C ASP A 202 3.34 6.59 0.25
N SER A 203 3.46 7.46 -0.74
CA SER A 203 4.63 8.32 -0.91
C SER A 203 4.70 9.50 0.07
N LEU A 204 3.67 9.71 0.89
CA LEU A 204 3.62 10.81 1.85
C LEU A 204 3.81 10.36 3.30
N ASP A 205 3.93 9.06 3.56
CA ASP A 205 4.28 8.54 4.89
C ASP A 205 5.79 8.74 5.16
N GLU A 206 6.14 9.82 5.85
CA GLU A 206 7.53 10.17 6.20
C GLU A 206 8.23 9.05 7.00
N GLN A 207 7.49 8.29 7.81
CA GLN A 207 8.06 7.22 8.62
C GLN A 207 8.71 6.12 7.77
N LEU A 208 8.15 5.84 6.58
CA LEU A 208 8.76 4.86 5.66
C LEU A 208 10.14 5.33 5.20
N TYR A 209 10.30 6.61 4.86
CA TYR A 209 11.60 7.16 4.46
C TYR A 209 12.61 7.17 5.61
N ILE A 210 12.16 7.44 6.84
CA ILE A 210 13.02 7.33 8.02
C ILE A 210 13.56 5.90 8.15
N LEU A 211 12.70 4.89 7.99
CA LEU A 211 13.08 3.49 8.06
C LEU A 211 14.05 3.10 6.92
N ILE A 212 13.80 3.58 5.70
CA ILE A 212 14.68 3.35 4.53
C ILE A 212 16.07 3.97 4.78
N VAL A 213 16.12 5.25 5.11
CA VAL A 213 17.38 5.97 5.35
C VAL A 213 18.17 5.32 6.48
N ARG A 214 17.50 4.99 7.58
CA ARG A 214 18.14 4.30 8.71
C ARG A 214 18.72 2.94 8.31
N SER A 215 17.97 2.14 7.57
CA SER A 215 18.46 0.82 7.13
C SER A 215 19.65 0.92 6.17
N LEU A 216 19.65 1.91 5.27
CA LEU A 216 20.77 2.17 4.35
C LEU A 216 22.03 2.62 5.09
N LEU A 217 21.90 3.48 6.10
CA LEU A 217 23.01 3.85 6.97
C LEU A 217 23.61 2.65 7.70
N ARG A 218 22.76 1.74 8.20
CA ARG A 218 23.25 0.50 8.83
C ARG A 218 23.96 -0.44 7.87
N GLN A 219 23.67 -0.34 6.57
CA GLN A 219 24.36 -1.07 5.50
C GLN A 219 25.67 -0.36 5.05
N GLY A 220 25.94 0.84 5.53
CA GLY A 220 27.08 1.67 5.07
C GLY A 220 26.86 2.27 3.67
N ASN A 221 25.59 2.38 3.23
CA ASN A 221 25.25 2.92 1.92
C ASN A 221 24.77 4.37 2.03
N ASP A 222 25.72 5.25 2.38
CA ASP A 222 25.44 6.66 2.67
C ASP A 222 24.92 7.42 1.43
N THR A 223 25.43 7.09 0.24
CA THR A 223 24.96 7.70 -1.02
C THR A 223 23.49 7.42 -1.30
N ALA A 224 23.04 6.18 -1.13
CA ALA A 224 21.63 5.83 -1.30
C ALA A 224 20.77 6.43 -0.17
N ALA A 225 21.28 6.47 1.06
CA ALA A 225 20.61 7.11 2.19
C ALA A 225 20.34 8.59 1.93
N LEU A 226 21.34 9.33 1.39
CA LEU A 226 21.21 10.73 1.01
C LEU A 226 20.16 10.92 -0.09
N ALA A 227 20.20 10.10 -1.14
CA ALA A 227 19.25 10.18 -2.25
C ALA A 227 17.79 9.96 -1.79
N HIS A 228 17.55 9.02 -0.86
CA HIS A 228 16.23 8.79 -0.28
C HIS A 228 15.78 9.95 0.63
N TYR A 229 16.71 10.53 1.40
CA TYR A 229 16.41 11.71 2.21
C TYR A 229 15.99 12.90 1.34
N GLU A 230 16.74 13.21 0.29
CA GLU A 230 16.44 14.31 -0.63
C GLU A 230 15.10 14.10 -1.33
N SER A 231 14.83 12.89 -1.82
CA SER A 231 13.55 12.53 -2.45
C SER A 231 12.38 12.72 -1.49
N ALA A 232 12.49 12.25 -0.25
CA ALA A 232 11.48 12.42 0.79
C ALA A 232 11.21 13.89 1.09
N THR A 233 12.29 14.67 1.29
CA THR A 233 12.19 16.09 1.60
C THR A 233 11.48 16.87 0.49
N ASP A 234 11.83 16.59 -0.77
CA ASP A 234 11.23 17.22 -1.93
C ASP A 234 9.73 16.85 -2.07
N LEU A 235 9.39 15.57 -1.89
CA LEU A 235 8.00 15.10 -1.92
C LEU A 235 7.14 15.75 -0.83
N LEU A 236 7.61 15.78 0.41
CA LEU A 236 6.90 16.39 1.54
C LEU A 236 6.69 17.89 1.34
N TYR A 237 7.73 18.58 0.85
CA TYR A 237 7.64 20.01 0.59
C TYR A 237 6.66 20.34 -0.56
N ARG A 238 6.76 19.64 -1.69
CA ARG A 238 5.92 19.89 -2.86
C ARG A 238 4.45 19.58 -2.62
N ASN A 239 4.15 18.48 -1.91
CA ASN A 239 2.76 18.02 -1.76
C ASN A 239 2.09 18.57 -0.50
N LEU A 240 2.82 18.75 0.60
CA LEU A 240 2.26 19.13 1.89
C LEU A 240 2.73 20.52 2.36
N GLY A 241 3.75 21.11 1.74
CA GLY A 241 4.36 22.37 2.18
C GLY A 241 5.04 22.28 3.54
N VAL A 242 5.35 21.07 4.02
CA VAL A 242 5.92 20.83 5.35
C VAL A 242 7.43 20.60 5.27
N ARG A 243 8.12 20.90 6.37
CA ARG A 243 9.55 20.59 6.54
C ARG A 243 9.69 19.17 7.09
N PRO A 244 10.83 18.50 6.82
CA PRO A 244 11.13 17.20 7.40
C PRO A 244 11.02 17.23 8.93
N SER A 245 10.59 16.13 9.51
CA SER A 245 10.52 15.93 10.95
C SER A 245 11.91 16.08 11.60
N ARG A 246 11.93 16.14 12.93
CA ARG A 246 13.19 16.19 13.67
C ARG A 246 14.01 14.90 13.42
N GLU A 247 13.34 13.76 13.42
CA GLU A 247 13.97 12.45 13.26
C GLU A 247 14.64 12.32 11.89
N LEU A 248 13.95 12.68 10.81
CA LEU A 248 14.53 12.64 9.46
C LEU A 248 15.71 13.59 9.32
N ARG A 249 15.69 14.78 9.94
CA ARG A 249 16.81 15.71 9.96
C ARG A 249 18.01 15.22 10.77
N GLU A 250 17.78 14.46 11.84
CA GLU A 250 18.85 13.85 12.63
C GLU A 250 19.61 12.81 11.79
N LEU A 251 18.90 12.00 11.00
CA LEU A 251 19.53 11.07 10.04
C LEU A 251 20.37 11.79 8.98
N TYR A 252 19.89 12.93 8.45
CA TYR A 252 20.73 13.74 7.54
C TYR A 252 22.04 14.21 8.19
N SER A 253 21.95 14.61 9.46
CA SER A 253 23.16 15.01 10.21
C SER A 253 24.12 13.84 10.41
N GLU A 254 23.62 12.62 10.54
CA GLU A 254 24.42 11.39 10.62
C GLU A 254 25.11 11.12 9.27
N ILE A 255 24.40 11.18 8.14
CA ILE A 255 24.95 11.04 6.78
C ILE A 255 26.12 12.03 6.58
N MET A 256 25.89 13.31 6.87
CA MET A 256 26.90 14.36 6.69
C MET A 256 28.11 14.21 7.63
N SER A 257 27.96 13.55 8.76
CA SER A 257 29.08 13.31 9.70
C SER A 257 29.99 12.20 9.21
N VAL A 258 29.47 11.19 8.53
CA VAL A 258 30.23 10.09 7.94
C VAL A 258 31.04 10.60 6.75
N GLU A 259 30.44 11.39 5.84
CA GLU A 259 31.18 11.99 4.71
C GLU A 259 32.36 12.83 5.17
N LYS A 260 32.16 13.67 6.18
CA LYS A 260 33.24 14.51 6.73
C LYS A 260 34.39 13.73 7.37
N SER A 261 34.12 12.51 7.84
CA SER A 261 35.19 11.66 8.44
C SER A 261 36.06 10.96 7.39
N LEU A 262 35.56 10.82 6.15
CA LEU A 262 36.33 10.21 5.04
C LEU A 262 37.19 11.21 4.27
N GLU A 263 36.86 12.51 4.30
CA GLU A 263 37.61 13.55 3.62
C GLU A 263 38.76 14.10 4.50
N THR A 264 39.83 13.36 4.63
CA THR A 264 41.08 13.85 5.27
C THR A 264 42.08 14.40 4.28
N ASP A 265 41.84 14.33 2.98
CA ASP A 265 42.74 14.82 1.94
C ASP A 265 42.32 16.21 1.44
N LEU A 266 43.12 17.22 1.81
CA LEU A 266 42.92 18.63 1.42
C LEU A 266 42.92 18.84 -0.10
N GLU A 267 43.64 18.01 -0.86
CA GLU A 267 43.68 18.10 -2.32
C GLU A 267 42.37 17.59 -2.95
N ALA A 268 41.83 16.49 -2.44
CA ALA A 268 40.51 15.97 -2.87
C ALA A 268 39.38 16.96 -2.56
N ILE A 269 39.38 17.58 -1.37
CA ILE A 269 38.45 18.64 -1.00
C ILE A 269 38.57 19.86 -1.92
N GLN A 270 39.78 20.27 -2.30
CA GLN A 270 39.96 21.39 -3.19
C GLN A 270 39.49 21.09 -4.62
N ASP A 271 39.65 19.88 -5.09
CA ASP A 271 39.23 19.49 -6.44
C ASP A 271 37.69 19.32 -6.51
N ASP A 272 37.05 18.82 -5.47
CA ASP A 272 35.57 18.70 -5.38
C ASP A 272 34.90 20.08 -5.25
N LEU A 273 35.56 21.03 -4.59
CA LEU A 273 35.07 22.40 -4.48
C LEU A 273 35.32 23.25 -5.75
N ARG A 274 36.09 22.76 -6.75
CA ARG A 274 36.24 23.43 -8.03
C ARG A 274 35.05 23.28 -8.92
N GLU A 275 34.31 24.36 -9.14
CA GLU A 275 33.30 24.39 -10.19
C GLU A 275 33.91 24.09 -11.56
N THR A 276 33.58 22.94 -12.15
CA THR A 276 34.05 22.51 -13.47
C THR A 276 33.43 23.31 -14.61
N ALA A 277 32.38 24.08 -14.38
CA ALA A 277 31.80 25.07 -15.30
C ALA A 277 31.01 26.13 -14.54
N ALA A 278 31.41 27.41 -14.64
CA ALA A 278 30.58 28.50 -14.11
C ALA A 278 29.23 28.55 -14.83
N ARG A 279 28.17 28.16 -14.16
CA ARG A 279 26.79 28.30 -14.66
C ARG A 279 26.32 29.72 -14.34
N PRO A 280 25.89 30.51 -15.34
CA PRO A 280 25.33 31.82 -15.09
C PRO A 280 23.96 31.66 -14.44
N GLY A 281 23.73 32.24 -13.27
CA GLY A 281 22.46 32.25 -12.56
C GLY A 281 22.63 32.22 -11.05
N ALA A 282 21.50 32.29 -10.35
CA ALA A 282 21.48 32.15 -8.88
C ALA A 282 21.70 30.69 -8.49
N PHE A 283 22.57 30.47 -7.52
CA PHE A 283 22.78 29.16 -6.93
C PHE A 283 21.55 28.75 -6.12
N VAL A 284 20.86 27.68 -6.54
CA VAL A 284 19.72 27.13 -5.83
C VAL A 284 20.21 25.97 -4.98
N CYS A 285 20.13 26.12 -3.68
CA CYS A 285 20.54 25.10 -2.72
C CYS A 285 19.51 24.94 -1.59
N GLU A 286 19.61 23.85 -0.86
CA GLU A 286 18.79 23.60 0.31
C GLU A 286 19.05 24.65 1.41
N TYR A 287 18.02 24.99 2.18
CA TYR A 287 18.09 26.02 3.23
C TYR A 287 19.22 25.75 4.25
N GLY A 288 19.47 24.48 4.58
CA GLY A 288 20.56 24.11 5.49
C GLY A 288 21.92 24.52 4.95
N PHE A 289 22.20 24.20 3.68
CA PHE A 289 23.42 24.58 2.99
C PHE A 289 23.54 26.09 2.79
N PHE A 290 22.44 26.74 2.38
CA PHE A 290 22.39 28.21 2.25
C PHE A 290 22.74 28.90 3.59
N ARG A 291 22.22 28.41 4.69
CA ARG A 291 22.49 28.97 6.03
C ARG A 291 23.96 28.87 6.40
N GLU A 292 24.61 27.74 6.13
CA GLU A 292 26.05 27.57 6.43
C GLU A 292 26.92 28.39 5.50
N ALA A 293 26.60 28.43 4.21
CA ALA A 293 27.28 29.29 3.23
C ALA A 293 27.16 30.79 3.64
N TYR A 294 25.95 31.23 4.02
CA TYR A 294 25.72 32.58 4.53
C TYR A 294 26.56 32.90 5.77
N ARG A 295 26.64 31.96 6.73
CA ARG A 295 27.45 32.12 7.95
C ARG A 295 28.91 32.20 7.65
N LEU A 296 29.41 31.44 6.67
CA LEU A 296 30.82 31.50 6.21
C LEU A 296 31.12 32.83 5.59
N GLU A 297 30.30 33.34 4.67
CA GLU A 297 30.49 34.65 4.04
C GLU A 297 30.33 35.80 5.06
N ALA A 298 29.41 35.74 5.97
CA ALA A 298 29.27 36.73 7.05
C ALA A 298 30.52 36.78 7.94
N ARG A 299 31.15 35.64 8.29
CA ARG A 299 32.43 35.59 9.01
C ARG A 299 33.58 36.11 8.18
N ARG A 300 33.57 35.88 6.86
CA ARG A 300 34.57 36.38 5.93
C ARG A 300 34.48 37.92 5.82
N ALA A 301 33.29 38.48 5.68
CA ALA A 301 33.05 39.91 5.62
C ALA A 301 33.54 40.61 6.91
N VAL A 302 33.28 40.04 8.08
CA VAL A 302 33.80 40.57 9.36
C VAL A 302 35.32 40.57 9.44
N ARG A 303 35.99 39.57 8.83
CA ARG A 303 37.48 39.50 8.80
C ARG A 303 38.11 40.42 7.76
N SER A 304 37.43 40.66 6.62
CA SER A 304 37.93 41.52 5.55
C SER A 304 37.59 42.99 5.73
N GLY A 305 36.75 43.33 6.71
CA GLY A 305 36.42 44.73 6.99
C GLY A 305 35.50 45.37 5.94
N THR A 306 34.78 44.53 5.16
CA THR A 306 33.77 44.99 4.17
C THR A 306 32.37 44.69 4.65
#